data_6550f0a3ab522259b178e1d1e49570c2
#
_entry.id   6550f0a3ab522259b178e1d1e49570c2
#
_cell.length_a   1.000
_cell.length_b   1.000
_cell.length_c   1.000
_cell.angle_alpha   90.00
_cell.angle_beta   90.00
_cell.angle_gamma   90.00
#
_symmetry.space_group_name_H-M   'P 1'
#
loop_
_entity.id
_entity.type
_entity.pdbx_description
1 polymer ?
#
loop_
_entity_poly.entity_id
_entity_poly.type
_entity_poly.pdbx_seq_one_letter_code
_entity_poly.pdbx_strand_id
1 'polypeptide(L)'
;MQKRDSAADGAFVFGVRSTRIYCRPSCPARRPLRRNTLFFRTNEEAERFGYRPCRRCRPQEQDESASLVRRATAILAENTEESVGIGSLAAQLKTSGAKLRRAFHRSTGLSPREFSQALRLERLKKLLRDGANITEALYECGYGSSSRLYEKTNSQLGMTPASYRKGGAGMRVGYTFASTSLGKVLVAATERGVSAVYLGETERSLVESLREEYPRAELFRSAGEDRWLQEILRRVEGAPASLDLPLDVQATVFQRRVWQELQKIPRGATRTYTQVARALGKPRSVRAVARACATNPVSIVVPCHRVIRTDGTLAGYRWGLERKQKLLEREATSA
;
A
#
# COMPACT_ATOMS: atom_id res chain seq x y z
N MET A 1 5.05 27.64 -6.24
CA MET A 1 6.51 27.67 -6.52
C MET A 1 7.41 28.15 -5.37
N GLN A 2 6.92 28.60 -4.27
CA GLN A 2 7.76 29.03 -3.13
C GLN A 2 8.47 27.86 -2.42
N LYS A 3 7.95 26.64 -2.51
CA LYS A 3 8.58 25.40 -2.00
C LYS A 3 9.02 24.53 -3.18
N ARG A 4 10.17 23.83 -3.05
CA ARG A 4 10.61 22.80 -4.01
C ARG A 4 9.70 21.60 -3.82
N ASP A 5 8.72 21.45 -4.71
CA ASP A 5 7.69 20.43 -4.58
C ASP A 5 7.96 19.29 -5.56
N SER A 6 8.45 18.18 -5.03
CA SER A 6 8.65 16.96 -5.82
C SER A 6 7.33 16.24 -6.17
N ALA A 7 6.23 16.56 -5.50
CA ALA A 7 4.91 16.01 -5.83
C ALA A 7 4.36 16.63 -7.11
N ALA A 8 4.78 17.85 -7.45
CA ALA A 8 4.42 18.54 -8.69
C ALA A 8 5.32 18.17 -9.88
N ASP A 9 6.36 17.35 -9.69
CA ASP A 9 7.22 16.90 -10.79
C ASP A 9 6.40 16.01 -11.77
N GLY A 10 6.44 16.37 -13.05
CA GLY A 10 5.67 15.72 -14.10
C GLY A 10 4.29 16.37 -14.37
N ALA A 11 3.78 17.25 -13.49
CA ALA A 11 2.56 17.99 -13.74
C ALA A 11 2.79 19.20 -14.66
N PHE A 12 3.96 19.82 -14.56
CA PHE A 12 4.39 20.93 -15.39
C PHE A 12 5.90 21.12 -15.30
N VAL A 13 6.45 21.93 -16.19
CA VAL A 13 7.83 22.45 -16.12
C VAL A 13 7.83 23.97 -16.15
N PHE A 14 8.89 24.60 -15.66
CA PHE A 14 9.01 26.05 -15.73
C PHE A 14 10.29 26.47 -16.45
N GLY A 15 10.17 27.44 -17.33
CA GLY A 15 11.28 28.05 -18.06
C GLY A 15 11.72 29.38 -17.45
N VAL A 16 13.01 29.60 -17.45
CA VAL A 16 13.63 30.86 -17.01
C VAL A 16 13.94 31.72 -18.23
N ARG A 17 13.25 32.86 -18.38
CA ARG A 17 13.36 33.73 -19.56
C ARG A 17 14.81 34.20 -19.85
N SER A 18 15.56 34.55 -18.81
CA SER A 18 16.91 35.07 -18.95
C SER A 18 17.95 34.04 -19.41
N THR A 19 17.73 32.76 -19.10
CA THR A 19 18.69 31.68 -19.42
C THR A 19 18.22 30.75 -20.51
N ARG A 20 16.94 30.84 -20.88
CA ARG A 20 16.26 29.90 -21.78
C ARG A 20 16.41 28.43 -21.34
N ILE A 21 16.45 28.20 -20.01
CA ILE A 21 16.51 26.86 -19.43
C ILE A 21 15.16 26.53 -18.80
N TYR A 22 14.62 25.34 -19.06
CA TYR A 22 13.46 24.85 -18.34
C TYR A 22 13.85 23.79 -17.31
N CYS A 23 13.10 23.78 -16.21
CA CYS A 23 13.34 22.96 -15.03
C CYS A 23 12.05 22.31 -14.56
N ARG A 24 12.17 21.22 -13.81
CA ARG A 24 11.05 20.65 -13.06
C ARG A 24 10.81 21.40 -11.73
N PRO A 25 9.61 21.32 -11.13
CA PRO A 25 9.24 21.99 -9.88
C PRO A 25 10.20 21.79 -8.71
N SER A 26 10.76 20.57 -8.56
CA SER A 26 11.70 20.23 -7.49
C SER A 26 13.17 20.59 -7.76
N CYS A 27 13.47 21.29 -8.87
CA CYS A 27 14.86 21.57 -9.26
C CYS A 27 15.67 22.20 -8.11
N PRO A 28 16.89 21.68 -7.79
CA PRO A 28 17.74 22.25 -6.73
C PRO A 28 18.46 23.54 -7.13
N ALA A 29 18.33 24.01 -8.38
CA ALA A 29 18.94 25.25 -8.83
C ALA A 29 18.35 26.47 -8.10
N ARG A 30 19.05 27.63 -8.19
CA ARG A 30 18.56 28.91 -7.67
C ARG A 30 17.21 29.22 -8.31
N ARG A 31 16.25 29.65 -7.50
CA ARG A 31 14.91 29.99 -8.00
C ARG A 31 14.94 31.26 -8.82
N PRO A 32 14.30 31.28 -9.98
CA PRO A 32 14.12 32.49 -10.76
C PRO A 32 13.09 33.41 -10.10
N LEU A 33 13.19 34.69 -10.37
CA LEU A 33 12.15 35.66 -10.03
C LEU A 33 10.88 35.32 -10.82
N ARG A 34 9.73 35.56 -10.22
CA ARG A 34 8.42 35.27 -10.85
C ARG A 34 8.26 35.93 -12.23
N ARG A 35 8.71 37.18 -12.37
CA ARG A 35 8.67 37.92 -13.64
C ARG A 35 9.49 37.27 -14.76
N ASN A 36 10.48 36.44 -14.40
CA ASN A 36 11.36 35.74 -15.34
C ASN A 36 10.93 34.26 -15.54
N THR A 37 9.80 33.85 -15.02
CA THR A 37 9.34 32.45 -15.05
C THR A 37 8.14 32.29 -15.98
N LEU A 38 8.21 31.30 -16.88
CA LEU A 38 7.11 30.80 -17.68
C LEU A 38 6.80 29.38 -17.29
N PHE A 39 5.54 28.97 -17.40
CA PHE A 39 5.12 27.62 -17.12
C PHE A 39 4.68 26.93 -18.41
N PHE A 40 5.05 25.68 -18.55
CA PHE A 40 4.74 24.83 -19.69
C PHE A 40 4.14 23.52 -19.17
N ARG A 41 3.17 22.96 -19.88
CA ARG A 41 2.54 21.69 -19.51
C ARG A 41 3.49 20.51 -19.71
N THR A 42 4.31 20.56 -20.76
CA THR A 42 5.22 19.47 -21.13
C THR A 42 6.62 19.96 -21.45
N ASN A 43 7.58 19.06 -21.50
CA ASN A 43 8.95 19.34 -21.94
C ASN A 43 8.99 19.82 -23.39
N GLU A 44 8.22 19.15 -24.25
CA GLU A 44 8.14 19.44 -25.69
C GLU A 44 7.57 20.85 -25.94
N GLU A 45 6.62 21.28 -25.11
CA GLU A 45 6.10 22.65 -25.18
C GLU A 45 7.20 23.65 -24.85
N ALA A 46 7.96 23.43 -23.79
CA ALA A 46 9.06 24.30 -23.43
C ALA A 46 10.15 24.36 -24.54
N GLU A 47 10.44 23.23 -25.16
CA GLU A 47 11.40 23.12 -26.26
C GLU A 47 10.93 23.86 -27.54
N ARG A 48 9.65 23.74 -27.88
CA ARG A 48 9.03 24.50 -28.98
C ARG A 48 9.13 26.01 -28.77
N PHE A 49 9.11 26.47 -27.53
CA PHE A 49 9.34 27.87 -27.16
C PHE A 49 10.83 28.26 -27.04
N GLY A 50 11.75 27.39 -27.50
CA GLY A 50 13.19 27.65 -27.54
C GLY A 50 13.88 27.52 -26.18
N TYR A 51 13.32 26.79 -25.23
CA TYR A 51 13.97 26.51 -23.95
C TYR A 51 14.72 25.19 -24.02
N ARG A 52 15.89 25.11 -23.41
CA ARG A 52 16.68 23.88 -23.30
C ARG A 52 16.54 23.25 -21.92
N PRO A 53 16.68 21.91 -21.80
CA PRO A 53 16.56 21.23 -20.51
C PRO A 53 17.69 21.61 -19.53
N CYS A 54 17.34 21.70 -18.26
CA CYS A 54 18.29 21.94 -17.20
C CYS A 54 19.20 20.71 -16.99
N ARG A 55 20.52 20.89 -17.12
CA ARG A 55 21.51 19.82 -16.91
C ARG A 55 21.55 19.31 -15.47
N ARG A 56 21.12 20.11 -14.47
CA ARG A 56 21.11 19.71 -13.05
C ARG A 56 19.92 18.84 -12.68
N CYS A 57 18.71 19.17 -13.12
CA CYS A 57 17.51 18.41 -12.78
C CYS A 57 17.05 17.44 -13.88
N ARG A 58 17.57 17.56 -15.11
CA ARG A 58 17.33 16.69 -16.26
C ARG A 58 15.84 16.29 -16.41
N PRO A 59 14.95 17.25 -16.70
CA PRO A 59 13.50 16.99 -16.71
C PRO A 59 13.09 15.92 -17.73
N GLN A 60 13.78 15.82 -18.86
CA GLN A 60 13.54 14.81 -19.89
C GLN A 60 13.75 13.37 -19.42
N GLU A 61 14.77 13.10 -18.58
CA GLU A 61 15.05 11.75 -18.08
C GLU A 61 13.91 11.21 -17.20
N GLN A 62 13.11 12.09 -16.61
CA GLN A 62 11.97 11.70 -15.78
C GLN A 62 10.79 11.26 -16.64
N ASP A 63 10.51 11.96 -17.74
CA ASP A 63 9.47 11.58 -18.71
C ASP A 63 9.81 10.27 -19.41
N GLU A 64 11.06 10.08 -19.82
CA GLU A 64 11.53 8.80 -20.36
C GLU A 64 11.37 7.66 -19.35
N SER A 65 11.70 7.89 -18.07
CA SER A 65 11.55 6.89 -17.02
C SER A 65 10.08 6.53 -16.78
N ALA A 66 9.18 7.51 -16.78
CA ALA A 66 7.75 7.29 -16.61
C ALA A 66 7.16 6.53 -17.82
N SER A 67 7.55 6.91 -19.05
CA SER A 67 7.18 6.23 -20.26
C SER A 67 7.68 4.78 -20.30
N LEU A 68 8.94 4.57 -19.91
CA LEU A 68 9.54 3.23 -19.83
C LEU A 68 8.78 2.34 -18.84
N VAL A 69 8.41 2.86 -17.67
CA VAL A 69 7.63 2.11 -16.69
C VAL A 69 6.23 1.80 -17.19
N ARG A 70 5.52 2.75 -17.83
CA ARG A 70 4.20 2.48 -18.43
C ARG A 70 4.25 1.37 -19.46
N ARG A 71 5.22 1.40 -20.38
CA ARG A 71 5.40 0.34 -21.39
C ARG A 71 5.73 -1.01 -20.75
N ALA A 72 6.61 -1.02 -19.75
CA ALA A 72 6.98 -2.24 -19.04
C ALA A 72 5.81 -2.84 -18.25
N THR A 73 4.98 -2.00 -17.60
CA THR A 73 3.79 -2.47 -16.87
C THR A 73 2.73 -3.04 -17.79
N ALA A 74 2.57 -2.50 -19.01
CA ALA A 74 1.68 -3.05 -20.02
C ALA A 74 2.14 -4.47 -20.43
N ILE A 75 3.42 -4.64 -20.78
CA ILE A 75 3.98 -5.95 -21.14
C ILE A 75 3.83 -6.96 -19.99
N LEU A 76 4.08 -6.55 -18.74
CA LEU A 76 3.93 -7.42 -17.58
C LEU A 76 2.46 -7.78 -17.28
N ALA A 77 1.53 -6.91 -17.62
CA ALA A 77 0.09 -7.17 -17.45
C ALA A 77 -0.43 -8.16 -18.50
N GLU A 78 0.07 -8.06 -19.73
CA GLU A 78 -0.26 -8.99 -20.83
C GLU A 78 0.35 -10.38 -20.63
N ASN A 79 1.55 -10.45 -20.02
CA ASN A 79 2.29 -11.70 -19.82
C ASN A 79 2.24 -12.17 -18.35
N THR A 80 1.04 -12.37 -17.83
CA THR A 80 0.86 -12.88 -16.46
C THR A 80 1.04 -14.40 -16.35
N GLU A 81 1.06 -15.11 -17.46
CA GLU A 81 1.18 -16.58 -17.52
C GLU A 81 2.62 -17.05 -17.35
N GLU A 82 3.58 -16.27 -17.85
CA GLU A 82 5.00 -16.61 -17.76
C GLU A 82 5.81 -15.60 -16.93
N SER A 83 6.92 -16.11 -16.38
CA SER A 83 7.86 -15.26 -15.66
C SER A 83 8.73 -14.46 -16.62
N VAL A 84 8.29 -13.27 -17.03
CA VAL A 84 9.12 -12.40 -17.85
C VAL A 84 10.39 -12.00 -17.08
N GLY A 85 11.52 -12.52 -17.50
CA GLY A 85 12.83 -12.18 -16.95
C GLY A 85 13.17 -10.70 -17.21
N ILE A 86 13.92 -10.08 -16.29
CA ILE A 86 14.31 -8.68 -16.47
C ILE A 86 15.15 -8.44 -17.74
N GLY A 87 15.93 -9.43 -18.15
CA GLY A 87 16.72 -9.37 -19.39
C GLY A 87 15.83 -9.31 -20.63
N SER A 88 14.85 -10.22 -20.73
CA SER A 88 13.88 -10.25 -21.82
C SER A 88 13.05 -8.98 -21.87
N LEU A 89 12.53 -8.53 -20.72
CA LEU A 89 11.76 -7.27 -20.63
C LEU A 89 12.59 -6.05 -21.06
N ALA A 90 13.85 -6.00 -20.64
CA ALA A 90 14.77 -4.91 -21.01
C ALA A 90 15.10 -4.93 -22.53
N ALA A 91 15.28 -6.11 -23.10
CA ALA A 91 15.51 -6.27 -24.55
C ALA A 91 14.31 -5.80 -25.37
N GLN A 92 13.09 -6.22 -25.02
CA GLN A 92 11.85 -5.78 -25.67
C GLN A 92 11.66 -4.25 -25.60
N LEU A 93 12.09 -3.64 -24.50
CA LEU A 93 11.99 -2.20 -24.29
C LEU A 93 13.20 -1.41 -24.83
N LYS A 94 14.15 -2.09 -25.48
CA LYS A 94 15.40 -1.51 -26.00
C LYS A 94 16.13 -0.68 -24.93
N THR A 95 16.30 -1.25 -23.72
CA THR A 95 16.95 -0.60 -22.59
C THR A 95 17.80 -1.58 -21.79
N SER A 96 18.60 -1.10 -20.82
CA SER A 96 19.33 -1.97 -19.93
C SER A 96 18.48 -2.40 -18.72
N GLY A 97 18.70 -3.62 -18.21
CA GLY A 97 18.03 -4.10 -17.01
C GLY A 97 18.29 -3.21 -15.77
N ALA A 98 19.45 -2.55 -15.72
CA ALA A 98 19.79 -1.60 -14.66
C ALA A 98 18.96 -0.30 -14.76
N LYS A 99 18.80 0.26 -15.98
CA LYS A 99 17.94 1.45 -16.22
C LYS A 99 16.49 1.12 -15.89
N LEU A 100 16.01 -0.05 -16.32
CA LEU A 100 14.66 -0.52 -16.07
C LEU A 100 14.38 -0.70 -14.56
N ARG A 101 15.26 -1.39 -13.81
CA ARG A 101 15.13 -1.53 -12.35
C ARG A 101 15.08 -0.19 -11.65
N ARG A 102 15.96 0.75 -12.01
CA ARG A 102 15.98 2.10 -11.43
C ARG A 102 14.69 2.86 -11.72
N ALA A 103 14.19 2.80 -12.96
CA ALA A 103 12.96 3.45 -13.37
C ALA A 103 11.75 2.89 -12.59
N PHE A 104 11.62 1.56 -12.52
CA PHE A 104 10.56 0.90 -11.74
C PHE A 104 10.60 1.28 -10.27
N HIS A 105 11.79 1.19 -9.67
CA HIS A 105 11.94 1.54 -8.26
C HIS A 105 11.61 3.00 -7.98
N ARG A 106 11.92 3.91 -8.92
CA ARG A 106 11.56 5.34 -8.82
C ARG A 106 10.05 5.57 -8.89
N SER A 107 9.36 4.92 -9.82
CA SER A 107 7.94 5.16 -10.09
C SER A 107 7.01 4.39 -9.17
N THR A 108 7.32 3.11 -8.91
CA THR A 108 6.41 2.18 -8.21
C THR A 108 6.89 1.79 -6.82
N GLY A 109 8.15 2.05 -6.50
CA GLY A 109 8.79 1.53 -5.28
C GLY A 109 9.07 0.02 -5.32
N LEU A 110 8.75 -0.67 -6.40
CA LEU A 110 8.89 -2.10 -6.59
C LEU A 110 9.94 -2.39 -7.67
N SER A 111 10.53 -3.58 -7.63
CA SER A 111 11.24 -4.11 -8.79
C SER A 111 10.23 -4.64 -9.83
N PRO A 112 10.60 -4.76 -11.12
CA PRO A 112 9.74 -5.39 -12.13
C PRO A 112 9.25 -6.78 -11.73
N ARG A 113 10.10 -7.57 -11.06
CA ARG A 113 9.75 -8.91 -10.54
C ARG A 113 8.69 -8.85 -9.45
N GLU A 114 8.82 -7.96 -8.46
CA GLU A 114 7.82 -7.78 -7.39
C GLU A 114 6.50 -7.28 -7.97
N PHE A 115 6.54 -6.41 -8.96
CA PHE A 115 5.36 -5.91 -9.67
C PHE A 115 4.65 -7.03 -10.44
N SER A 116 5.39 -7.83 -11.23
CA SER A 116 4.85 -9.01 -11.91
C SER A 116 4.23 -10.02 -10.94
N GLN A 117 4.88 -10.29 -9.81
CA GLN A 117 4.32 -11.16 -8.76
C GLN A 117 3.01 -10.62 -8.18
N ALA A 118 2.89 -9.30 -8.01
CA ALA A 118 1.66 -8.69 -7.52
C ALA A 118 0.52 -8.83 -8.55
N LEU A 119 0.80 -8.63 -9.85
CA LEU A 119 -0.19 -8.82 -10.92
C LEU A 119 -0.68 -10.27 -10.99
N ARG A 120 0.22 -11.24 -10.90
CA ARG A 120 -0.14 -12.66 -10.89
C ARG A 120 -1.01 -13.03 -9.71
N LEU A 121 -0.70 -12.50 -8.53
CA LEU A 121 -1.50 -12.73 -7.33
C LEU A 121 -2.91 -12.15 -7.49
N GLU A 122 -3.04 -10.94 -8.04
CA GLU A 122 -4.35 -10.33 -8.30
C GLU A 122 -5.15 -11.12 -9.36
N ARG A 123 -4.48 -11.60 -10.43
CA ARG A 123 -5.14 -12.50 -11.42
C ARG A 123 -5.59 -13.81 -10.76
N LEU A 124 -4.73 -14.44 -9.96
CA LEU A 124 -5.07 -15.66 -9.23
C LEU A 124 -6.29 -15.46 -8.35
N LYS A 125 -6.32 -14.36 -7.58
CA LYS A 125 -7.46 -14.02 -6.74
C LYS A 125 -8.75 -13.87 -7.53
N LYS A 126 -8.66 -13.25 -8.72
CA LYS A 126 -9.81 -13.09 -9.61
C LYS A 126 -10.30 -14.46 -10.10
N LEU A 127 -9.44 -15.29 -10.67
CA LEU A 127 -9.78 -16.63 -11.17
C LEU A 127 -10.41 -17.49 -10.09
N LEU A 128 -9.82 -17.47 -8.88
CA LEU A 128 -10.37 -18.25 -7.76
C LEU A 128 -11.75 -17.74 -7.30
N ARG A 129 -11.99 -16.43 -7.33
CA ARG A 129 -13.32 -15.84 -7.03
C ARG A 129 -14.34 -16.20 -8.09
N ASP A 130 -13.93 -16.24 -9.35
CA ASP A 130 -14.78 -16.60 -10.51
C ASP A 130 -15.04 -18.11 -10.57
N GLY A 131 -14.49 -18.90 -9.62
CA GLY A 131 -14.79 -20.34 -9.46
C GLY A 131 -13.84 -21.28 -10.20
N ALA A 132 -12.78 -20.77 -10.82
CA ALA A 132 -11.81 -21.59 -11.56
C ALA A 132 -11.21 -22.69 -10.71
N ASN A 133 -10.83 -23.81 -11.35
CA ASN A 133 -10.09 -24.88 -10.69
C ASN A 133 -8.77 -24.35 -10.13
N ILE A 134 -8.41 -24.75 -8.91
CA ILE A 134 -7.22 -24.22 -8.23
C ILE A 134 -5.96 -24.52 -9.02
N THR A 135 -5.82 -25.75 -9.51
CA THR A 135 -4.65 -26.19 -10.25
C THR A 135 -4.53 -25.42 -11.56
N GLU A 136 -5.63 -25.29 -12.31
CA GLU A 136 -5.69 -24.51 -13.55
C GLU A 136 -5.37 -23.04 -13.30
N ALA A 137 -6.02 -22.40 -12.33
CA ALA A 137 -5.76 -21.00 -11.96
C ALA A 137 -4.31 -20.74 -11.56
N LEU A 138 -3.68 -21.71 -10.90
CA LEU A 138 -2.27 -21.63 -10.56
C LEU A 138 -1.37 -21.72 -11.80
N TYR A 139 -1.65 -22.65 -12.71
CA TYR A 139 -0.91 -22.78 -13.97
C TYR A 139 -1.10 -21.57 -14.85
N GLU A 140 -2.33 -21.07 -15.03
CA GLU A 140 -2.64 -19.87 -15.80
C GLU A 140 -1.96 -18.59 -15.25
N CYS A 141 -1.64 -18.59 -13.96
CA CYS A 141 -0.87 -17.50 -13.34
C CYS A 141 0.64 -17.76 -13.35
N GLY A 142 1.14 -18.75 -14.08
CA GLY A 142 2.57 -19.04 -14.26
C GLY A 142 3.25 -19.55 -12.98
N TYR A 143 2.52 -20.27 -12.16
CA TYR A 143 3.07 -20.92 -10.98
C TYR A 143 3.38 -22.40 -11.29
N GLY A 144 4.62 -22.75 -11.53
CA GLY A 144 5.07 -24.00 -12.18
C GLY A 144 5.25 -25.26 -11.32
N SER A 145 4.84 -25.33 -10.05
CA SER A 145 4.80 -26.60 -9.28
C SER A 145 3.97 -26.47 -7.99
N SER A 146 3.30 -27.56 -7.61
CA SER A 146 2.26 -27.56 -6.57
C SER A 146 2.78 -27.35 -5.13
N SER A 147 3.85 -28.00 -4.67
CA SER A 147 4.21 -28.00 -3.24
C SER A 147 4.83 -26.69 -2.73
N ARG A 148 5.84 -26.15 -3.39
CA ARG A 148 6.42 -24.83 -3.05
C ARG A 148 5.47 -23.67 -3.27
N LEU A 149 4.47 -23.92 -4.08
CA LEU A 149 3.43 -22.99 -4.45
C LEU A 149 2.40 -22.82 -3.35
N TYR A 150 1.91 -23.92 -2.78
CA TYR A 150 0.95 -23.87 -1.68
C TYR A 150 1.53 -23.08 -0.49
N GLU A 151 2.77 -23.33 -0.09
CA GLU A 151 3.40 -22.56 0.99
C GLU A 151 3.48 -21.06 0.68
N LYS A 152 3.95 -20.71 -0.52
CA LYS A 152 4.12 -19.32 -0.93
C LYS A 152 2.77 -18.62 -1.16
N THR A 153 1.81 -19.33 -1.72
CA THR A 153 0.47 -18.80 -2.01
C THR A 153 -0.34 -18.68 -0.72
N ASN A 154 -0.27 -19.65 0.19
CA ASN A 154 -0.89 -19.57 1.52
C ASN A 154 -0.39 -18.34 2.28
N SER A 155 0.92 -18.05 2.24
CA SER A 155 1.47 -16.86 2.90
C SER A 155 1.05 -15.55 2.22
N GLN A 156 0.72 -15.57 0.94
CA GLN A 156 0.30 -14.40 0.17
C GLN A 156 -1.21 -14.17 0.20
N LEU A 157 -1.99 -15.24 0.18
CA LEU A 157 -3.47 -15.19 0.27
C LEU A 157 -3.95 -15.07 1.72
N GLY A 158 -3.12 -15.41 2.71
CA GLY A 158 -3.53 -15.48 4.12
C GLY A 158 -4.36 -16.71 4.44
N MET A 159 -4.69 -17.52 3.45
CA MET A 159 -5.41 -18.77 3.55
C MET A 159 -5.04 -19.70 2.39
N THR A 160 -5.51 -20.95 2.40
CA THR A 160 -5.31 -21.84 1.26
C THR A 160 -6.04 -21.30 0.01
N PRO A 161 -5.54 -21.58 -1.20
CA PRO A 161 -6.25 -21.25 -2.44
C PRO A 161 -7.67 -21.84 -2.48
N ALA A 162 -7.87 -23.03 -1.86
CA ALA A 162 -9.17 -23.66 -1.75
C ALA A 162 -10.17 -22.84 -0.91
N SER A 163 -9.74 -22.37 0.25
CA SER A 163 -10.56 -21.49 1.11
C SER A 163 -10.82 -20.14 0.44
N TYR A 164 -9.83 -19.59 -0.25
CA TYR A 164 -9.98 -18.33 -0.98
C TYR A 164 -10.98 -18.46 -2.14
N ARG A 165 -10.88 -19.53 -2.96
CA ARG A 165 -11.84 -19.84 -4.04
C ARG A 165 -13.27 -19.93 -3.54
N LYS A 166 -13.45 -20.51 -2.37
CA LYS A 166 -14.77 -20.62 -1.73
C LYS A 166 -15.24 -19.31 -1.09
N GLY A 167 -14.53 -18.19 -1.25
CA GLY A 167 -14.88 -16.89 -0.66
C GLY A 167 -14.97 -16.94 0.86
N GLY A 168 -14.11 -17.74 1.49
CA GLY A 168 -14.19 -18.07 2.92
C GLY A 168 -15.18 -19.17 3.25
N ALA A 169 -15.77 -19.86 2.27
CA ALA A 169 -16.68 -20.98 2.55
C ALA A 169 -15.96 -22.06 3.37
N GLY A 170 -16.59 -22.48 4.46
CA GLY A 170 -16.00 -23.37 5.46
C GLY A 170 -15.11 -22.66 6.47
N MET A 171 -14.90 -21.34 6.37
CA MET A 171 -14.36 -20.54 7.48
C MET A 171 -15.50 -20.15 8.41
N ARG A 172 -15.29 -20.38 9.68
CA ARG A 172 -16.14 -19.84 10.74
C ARG A 172 -15.46 -18.62 11.34
N VAL A 173 -16.11 -17.47 11.23
CA VAL A 173 -15.59 -16.19 11.75
C VAL A 173 -16.56 -15.73 12.84
N GLY A 174 -16.12 -15.87 14.07
CA GLY A 174 -16.83 -15.33 15.21
C GLY A 174 -16.58 -13.82 15.30
N TYR A 175 -17.62 -13.03 15.58
CA TYR A 175 -17.46 -11.60 15.80
C TYR A 175 -18.22 -11.14 17.04
N THR A 176 -17.71 -10.10 17.65
CA THR A 176 -18.33 -9.48 18.83
C THR A 176 -18.16 -7.96 18.77
N PHE A 177 -18.92 -7.26 19.58
CA PHE A 177 -18.91 -5.80 19.64
C PHE A 177 -18.63 -5.28 21.02
N ALA A 178 -18.04 -4.10 21.05
CA ALA A 178 -18.02 -3.26 22.25
C ALA A 178 -18.32 -1.81 21.89
N SER A 179 -18.89 -1.09 22.86
CA SER A 179 -19.05 0.36 22.78
C SER A 179 -17.84 1.02 23.43
N THR A 180 -17.26 1.98 22.73
CA THR A 180 -16.12 2.75 23.21
C THR A 180 -16.38 4.23 22.94
N SER A 181 -15.55 5.09 23.48
CA SER A 181 -15.59 6.52 23.18
C SER A 181 -15.15 6.86 21.73
N LEU A 182 -14.70 5.87 20.95
CA LEU A 182 -14.45 5.98 19.52
C LEU A 182 -15.60 5.45 18.65
N GLY A 183 -16.74 5.12 19.27
CA GLY A 183 -17.87 4.47 18.66
C GLY A 183 -17.89 2.96 18.89
N LYS A 184 -18.56 2.24 18.04
CA LYS A 184 -18.61 0.77 18.10
C LYS A 184 -17.31 0.16 17.58
N VAL A 185 -16.80 -0.84 18.28
CA VAL A 185 -15.68 -1.68 17.84
C VAL A 185 -16.22 -3.07 17.53
N LEU A 186 -15.94 -3.58 16.35
CA LEU A 186 -16.15 -4.98 15.98
C LEU A 186 -14.79 -5.67 16.03
N VAL A 187 -14.71 -6.79 16.73
CA VAL A 187 -13.58 -7.71 16.68
C VAL A 187 -14.07 -9.01 16.07
N ALA A 188 -13.41 -9.47 15.04
CA ALA A 188 -13.67 -10.74 14.41
C ALA A 188 -12.44 -11.65 14.48
N ALA A 189 -12.66 -12.93 14.72
CA ALA A 189 -11.60 -13.91 14.87
C ALA A 189 -12.00 -15.26 14.27
N THR A 190 -10.99 -16.01 13.88
CA THR A 190 -11.07 -17.45 13.56
C THR A 190 -10.42 -18.24 14.70
N GLU A 191 -10.43 -19.56 14.59
CA GLU A 191 -9.69 -20.43 15.54
C GLU A 191 -8.18 -20.12 15.57
N ARG A 192 -7.63 -19.49 14.50
CA ARG A 192 -6.20 -19.20 14.35
C ARG A 192 -5.80 -17.83 14.87
N GLY A 193 -6.75 -16.90 15.04
CA GLY A 193 -6.44 -15.57 15.52
C GLY A 193 -7.40 -14.48 15.05
N VAL A 194 -7.07 -13.25 15.41
CA VAL A 194 -7.84 -12.07 15.06
C VAL A 194 -7.76 -11.80 13.55
N SER A 195 -8.92 -11.74 12.89
CA SER A 195 -9.04 -11.54 11.46
C SER A 195 -9.49 -10.12 11.09
N ALA A 196 -10.26 -9.45 11.96
CA ALA A 196 -10.67 -8.06 11.74
C ALA A 196 -10.83 -7.29 13.07
N VAL A 197 -10.50 -5.99 13.02
CA VAL A 197 -10.81 -5.01 14.07
C VAL A 197 -11.29 -3.75 13.37
N TYR A 198 -12.58 -3.50 13.43
CA TYR A 198 -13.25 -2.42 12.75
C TYR A 198 -13.81 -1.40 13.75
N LEU A 199 -13.84 -0.14 13.33
CA LEU A 199 -14.38 0.98 14.09
C LEU A 199 -15.51 1.64 13.29
N GLY A 200 -16.63 1.92 13.90
CA GLY A 200 -17.76 2.54 13.20
C GLY A 200 -18.82 3.08 14.14
N GLU A 201 -19.91 3.59 13.58
CA GLU A 201 -21.02 4.14 14.35
C GLU A 201 -22.05 3.05 14.71
N THR A 202 -22.30 2.12 13.79
CA THR A 202 -23.35 1.12 13.93
C THR A 202 -22.82 -0.30 13.77
N GLU A 203 -23.41 -1.24 14.52
CA GLU A 203 -23.10 -2.67 14.38
C GLU A 203 -23.40 -3.18 12.97
N ARG A 204 -24.49 -2.68 12.37
CA ARG A 204 -24.91 -3.06 11.02
C ARG A 204 -23.86 -2.78 9.97
N SER A 205 -23.35 -1.55 9.91
CA SER A 205 -22.33 -1.17 8.91
C SER A 205 -21.02 -1.95 9.09
N LEU A 206 -20.68 -2.30 10.33
CA LEU A 206 -19.49 -3.10 10.64
C LEU A 206 -19.65 -4.55 10.19
N VAL A 207 -20.83 -5.15 10.36
CA VAL A 207 -21.13 -6.50 9.86
C VAL A 207 -21.17 -6.52 8.34
N GLU A 208 -21.75 -5.49 7.71
CA GLU A 208 -21.73 -5.37 6.24
C GLU A 208 -20.30 -5.34 5.71
N SER A 209 -19.42 -4.54 6.31
CA SER A 209 -17.99 -4.52 5.97
C SER A 209 -17.30 -5.87 6.20
N LEU A 210 -17.69 -6.61 7.23
CA LEU A 210 -17.16 -7.95 7.48
C LEU A 210 -17.64 -8.96 6.42
N ARG A 211 -18.89 -8.84 5.98
CA ARG A 211 -19.45 -9.67 4.89
C ARG A 211 -18.79 -9.39 3.55
N GLU A 212 -18.48 -8.14 3.27
CA GLU A 212 -17.72 -7.78 2.06
C GLU A 212 -16.32 -8.38 2.05
N GLU A 213 -15.65 -8.43 3.21
CA GLU A 213 -14.33 -9.04 3.35
C GLU A 213 -14.38 -10.57 3.26
N TYR A 214 -15.45 -11.20 3.83
CA TYR A 214 -15.63 -12.66 3.91
C TYR A 214 -17.00 -13.07 3.36
N PRO A 215 -17.27 -12.96 2.04
CA PRO A 215 -18.60 -13.05 1.46
C PRO A 215 -19.26 -14.44 1.57
N ARG A 216 -18.49 -15.49 1.83
CA ARG A 216 -18.99 -16.87 1.95
C ARG A 216 -18.58 -17.56 3.25
N ALA A 217 -18.01 -16.82 4.20
CA ALA A 217 -17.73 -17.35 5.53
C ALA A 217 -19.03 -17.46 6.34
N GLU A 218 -19.08 -18.43 7.22
CA GLU A 218 -20.09 -18.48 8.27
C GLU A 218 -19.77 -17.45 9.33
N LEU A 219 -20.48 -16.31 9.29
CA LEU A 219 -20.34 -15.26 10.27
C LEU A 219 -21.33 -15.51 11.41
N PHE A 220 -20.83 -15.63 12.64
CA PHE A 220 -21.66 -15.81 13.82
C PHE A 220 -21.27 -14.85 14.94
N ARG A 221 -22.26 -14.40 15.69
CA ARG A 221 -22.01 -13.54 16.86
C ARG A 221 -21.48 -14.43 17.98
N SER A 222 -20.26 -14.13 18.45
CA SER A 222 -19.66 -14.81 19.59
C SER A 222 -20.22 -14.25 20.90
N ALA A 223 -20.24 -15.08 21.96
CA ALA A 223 -20.82 -14.72 23.27
C ALA A 223 -20.05 -13.65 24.08
N GLY A 224 -19.01 -13.06 23.53
CA GLY A 224 -18.40 -11.83 24.08
C GLY A 224 -17.30 -12.01 25.13
N GLU A 225 -17.05 -13.21 25.63
CA GLU A 225 -15.95 -13.48 26.57
C GLU A 225 -14.62 -13.78 25.88
N ASP A 226 -14.39 -13.15 24.73
CA ASP A 226 -13.18 -13.36 23.95
C ASP A 226 -12.02 -12.54 24.58
N ARG A 227 -10.99 -13.26 25.05
CA ARG A 227 -9.75 -12.66 25.58
C ARG A 227 -9.13 -11.62 24.62
N TRP A 228 -9.32 -11.82 23.31
CA TRP A 228 -8.81 -10.90 22.28
C TRP A 228 -9.60 -9.60 22.25
N LEU A 229 -10.93 -9.65 22.42
CA LEU A 229 -11.76 -8.46 22.56
C LEU A 229 -11.31 -7.61 23.74
N GLN A 230 -11.16 -8.22 24.92
CA GLN A 230 -10.75 -7.50 26.12
C GLN A 230 -9.39 -6.83 25.97
N GLU A 231 -8.45 -7.52 25.32
CA GLU A 231 -7.13 -6.99 25.05
C GLU A 231 -7.16 -5.82 24.05
N ILE A 232 -8.00 -5.93 23.02
CA ILE A 232 -8.19 -4.85 22.03
C ILE A 232 -8.88 -3.64 22.67
N LEU A 233 -9.88 -3.86 23.50
CA LEU A 233 -10.57 -2.78 24.22
C LEU A 233 -9.61 -2.02 25.15
N ARG A 234 -8.78 -2.72 25.92
CA ARG A 234 -7.75 -2.09 26.74
C ARG A 234 -6.86 -1.17 25.90
N ARG A 235 -6.47 -1.59 24.70
CA ARG A 235 -5.69 -0.75 23.76
C ARG A 235 -6.47 0.45 23.24
N VAL A 236 -7.74 0.28 22.93
CA VAL A 236 -8.63 1.40 22.51
C VAL A 236 -8.73 2.45 23.61
N GLU A 237 -8.85 2.00 24.86
CA GLU A 237 -8.98 2.88 26.01
C GLU A 237 -7.64 3.41 26.54
N GLY A 238 -6.57 2.98 25.92
CA GLY A 238 -5.27 3.53 26.20
C GLY A 238 -4.46 2.81 27.26
N ALA A 239 -4.84 1.64 27.72
CA ALA A 239 -4.02 0.85 28.64
C ALA A 239 -2.81 0.22 27.92
N PRO A 240 -1.67 0.05 28.61
CA PRO A 240 -0.56 -0.75 28.12
C PRO A 240 -1.06 -2.19 27.95
N ALA A 241 -0.92 -2.72 26.76
CA ALA A 241 -1.42 -4.05 26.42
C ALA A 241 -0.29 -4.90 25.84
N SER A 242 -0.24 -6.17 26.19
CA SER A 242 0.66 -7.15 25.60
C SER A 242 0.43 -7.24 24.10
N LEU A 243 1.51 -7.35 23.30
CA LEU A 243 1.47 -7.18 21.85
C LEU A 243 1.18 -8.46 21.07
N ASP A 244 1.12 -9.62 21.73
CA ASP A 244 1.17 -10.91 21.05
C ASP A 244 -0.24 -11.47 20.80
N LEU A 245 -1.01 -10.76 19.95
CA LEU A 245 -2.26 -11.30 19.43
C LEU A 245 -1.99 -12.05 18.13
N PRO A 246 -2.33 -13.33 18.04
CA PRO A 246 -2.22 -14.06 16.79
C PRO A 246 -3.15 -13.42 15.75
N LEU A 247 -2.62 -13.17 14.55
CA LEU A 247 -3.35 -12.54 13.46
C LEU A 247 -3.63 -13.56 12.36
N ASP A 248 -4.89 -13.69 11.98
CA ASP A 248 -5.32 -14.46 10.80
C ASP A 248 -5.87 -13.51 9.74
N VAL A 249 -4.98 -12.74 9.12
CA VAL A 249 -5.30 -11.71 8.15
C VAL A 249 -4.81 -12.05 6.75
N GLN A 250 -5.63 -11.74 5.76
CA GLN A 250 -5.25 -11.80 4.36
C GLN A 250 -4.35 -10.60 4.02
N ALA A 251 -3.13 -10.87 3.58
CA ALA A 251 -2.20 -9.80 3.26
C ALA A 251 -1.14 -10.23 2.24
N THR A 252 -0.75 -9.30 1.38
CA THR A 252 0.43 -9.47 0.53
C THR A 252 1.71 -9.47 1.38
N VAL A 253 2.79 -10.03 0.86
CA VAL A 253 4.11 -9.99 1.53
C VAL A 253 4.52 -8.54 1.86
N PHE A 254 4.22 -7.59 0.97
CA PHE A 254 4.53 -6.18 1.21
C PHE A 254 3.69 -5.60 2.36
N GLN A 255 2.38 -5.84 2.37
CA GLN A 255 1.51 -5.39 3.47
C GLN A 255 1.96 -5.97 4.81
N ARG A 256 2.28 -7.28 4.88
CA ARG A 256 2.80 -7.90 6.12
C ARG A 256 4.07 -7.22 6.60
N ARG A 257 5.03 -6.95 5.71
CA ARG A 257 6.26 -6.24 6.07
C ARG A 257 5.98 -4.82 6.56
N VAL A 258 5.06 -4.10 5.90
CA VAL A 258 4.62 -2.78 6.39
C VAL A 258 4.04 -2.91 7.77
N TRP A 259 3.08 -3.81 8.00
CA TRP A 259 2.41 -3.97 9.28
C TRP A 259 3.36 -4.38 10.40
N GLN A 260 4.34 -5.24 10.13
CA GLN A 260 5.41 -5.56 11.09
C GLN A 260 6.23 -4.31 11.46
N GLU A 261 6.52 -3.42 10.50
CA GLU A 261 7.20 -2.16 10.80
C GLU A 261 6.30 -1.18 11.58
N LEU A 262 4.98 -1.18 11.33
CA LEU A 262 4.05 -0.38 12.11
C LEU A 262 3.96 -0.83 13.56
N GLN A 263 3.98 -2.13 13.82
CA GLN A 263 3.96 -2.69 15.18
C GLN A 263 5.19 -2.30 16.01
N LYS A 264 6.32 -1.96 15.37
CA LYS A 264 7.52 -1.46 16.03
C LYS A 264 7.43 0.02 16.44
N ILE A 265 6.40 0.75 16.03
CA ILE A 265 6.21 2.14 16.44
C ILE A 265 5.68 2.15 17.87
N PRO A 266 6.43 2.68 18.84
CA PRO A 266 5.98 2.72 20.22
C PRO A 266 4.68 3.51 20.37
N ARG A 267 3.97 3.25 21.44
CA ARG A 267 2.85 4.06 21.84
C ARG A 267 3.30 5.49 22.13
N GLY A 268 2.47 6.47 21.81
CA GLY A 268 2.80 7.90 21.94
C GLY A 268 3.77 8.42 20.89
N ALA A 269 4.39 7.53 20.09
CA ALA A 269 5.27 7.92 19.00
C ALA A 269 4.58 7.83 17.64
N THR A 270 5.01 8.67 16.72
CA THR A 270 4.56 8.63 15.34
C THR A 270 5.72 8.46 14.36
N ARG A 271 5.46 7.89 13.21
CA ARG A 271 6.39 7.89 12.07
C ARG A 271 5.70 8.42 10.82
N THR A 272 6.48 9.04 9.95
CA THR A 272 5.94 9.43 8.65
C THR A 272 5.90 8.24 7.69
N TYR A 273 5.02 8.28 6.68
CA TYR A 273 5.02 7.27 5.60
C TYR A 273 6.40 7.11 4.96
N THR A 274 7.15 8.19 4.86
CA THR A 274 8.52 8.21 4.33
C THR A 274 9.50 7.47 5.26
N GLN A 275 9.39 7.65 6.56
CA GLN A 275 10.22 6.94 7.54
C GLN A 275 9.94 5.44 7.53
N VAL A 276 8.66 5.03 7.47
CA VAL A 276 8.29 3.62 7.35
C VAL A 276 8.83 3.02 6.04
N ALA A 277 8.70 3.74 4.92
CA ALA A 277 9.26 3.29 3.64
C ALA A 277 10.80 3.13 3.68
N ARG A 278 11.50 4.02 4.39
CA ARG A 278 12.95 3.91 4.60
C ARG A 278 13.32 2.71 5.46
N ALA A 279 12.60 2.48 6.56
CA ALA A 279 12.82 1.32 7.44
C ALA A 279 12.66 -0.02 6.72
N LEU A 280 11.76 -0.07 5.73
CA LEU A 280 11.59 -1.23 4.85
C LEU A 280 12.70 -1.40 3.79
N GLY A 281 13.68 -0.49 3.73
CA GLY A 281 14.68 -0.44 2.67
C GLY A 281 14.10 0.02 1.31
N LYS A 282 12.90 0.58 1.30
CA LYS A 282 12.16 0.99 0.09
C LYS A 282 11.71 2.46 0.16
N PRO A 283 12.63 3.43 0.24
CA PRO A 283 12.32 4.86 0.52
C PRO A 283 11.36 5.50 -0.50
N ARG A 284 11.19 4.91 -1.68
CA ARG A 284 10.30 5.41 -2.73
C ARG A 284 8.91 4.77 -2.71
N SER A 285 8.67 3.79 -1.84
CA SER A 285 7.39 3.07 -1.73
C SER A 285 6.37 3.77 -0.82
N VAL A 286 6.45 5.08 -0.64
CA VAL A 286 5.60 5.86 0.28
C VAL A 286 4.11 5.66 -0.03
N ARG A 287 3.70 5.69 -1.32
CA ARG A 287 2.30 5.44 -1.72
C ARG A 287 1.86 4.01 -1.43
N ALA A 288 2.74 3.03 -1.62
CA ALA A 288 2.43 1.64 -1.31
C ALA A 288 2.30 1.41 0.20
N VAL A 289 3.13 2.07 1.02
CA VAL A 289 2.98 2.10 2.48
C VAL A 289 1.65 2.73 2.89
N ALA A 290 1.27 3.87 2.29
CA ALA A 290 -0.02 4.51 2.56
C ALA A 290 -1.20 3.60 2.21
N ARG A 291 -1.13 2.89 1.07
CA ARG A 291 -2.15 1.90 0.69
C ARG A 291 -2.20 0.73 1.67
N ALA A 292 -1.06 0.21 2.12
CA ALA A 292 -1.02 -0.86 3.12
C ALA A 292 -1.61 -0.41 4.47
N CYS A 293 -1.45 0.85 4.86
CA CYS A 293 -2.12 1.43 6.02
C CYS A 293 -3.64 1.54 5.82
N ALA A 294 -4.08 1.99 4.64
CA ALA A 294 -5.49 2.16 4.32
C ALA A 294 -6.27 0.84 4.21
N THR A 295 -5.59 -0.25 3.84
CA THR A 295 -6.17 -1.59 3.71
C THR A 295 -5.94 -2.47 4.93
N ASN A 296 -5.52 -1.92 6.06
CA ASN A 296 -5.32 -2.67 7.29
C ASN A 296 -6.67 -3.13 7.88
N PRO A 297 -6.94 -4.45 7.95
CA PRO A 297 -8.19 -4.96 8.50
C PRO A 297 -8.17 -5.09 10.03
N VAL A 298 -7.01 -5.02 10.66
CA VAL A 298 -6.83 -5.21 12.12
C VAL A 298 -6.32 -3.92 12.77
N SER A 299 -7.11 -2.87 12.63
CA SER A 299 -6.81 -1.57 13.23
C SER A 299 -6.53 -1.68 14.72
N ILE A 300 -5.73 -0.79 15.27
CA ILE A 300 -5.30 -0.80 16.69
C ILE A 300 -4.24 -1.87 16.97
N VAL A 301 -4.48 -3.13 16.58
CA VAL A 301 -3.49 -4.21 16.71
C VAL A 301 -2.29 -3.93 15.81
N VAL A 302 -2.56 -3.55 14.57
CA VAL A 302 -1.55 -2.94 13.67
C VAL A 302 -1.80 -1.43 13.69
N PRO A 303 -0.93 -0.63 14.34
CA PRO A 303 -1.19 0.76 14.66
C PRO A 303 -0.96 1.70 13.48
N CYS A 304 -1.74 1.54 12.40
CA CYS A 304 -1.65 2.40 11.22
C CYS A 304 -2.05 3.87 11.51
N HIS A 305 -2.74 4.15 12.63
CA HIS A 305 -3.01 5.50 13.10
C HIS A 305 -1.73 6.26 13.51
N ARG A 306 -0.64 5.58 13.91
CA ARG A 306 0.65 6.19 14.25
C ARG A 306 1.45 6.66 13.03
N VAL A 307 0.92 6.47 11.80
CA VAL A 307 1.60 6.94 10.59
C VAL A 307 0.96 8.24 10.09
N ILE A 308 1.77 9.28 9.95
CA ILE A 308 1.36 10.65 9.60
C ILE A 308 2.07 11.12 8.33
N ARG A 309 1.71 12.28 7.81
CA ARG A 309 2.43 12.93 6.70
C ARG A 309 3.73 13.57 7.20
N THR A 310 4.62 13.88 6.26
CA THR A 310 5.91 14.51 6.55
C THR A 310 5.77 15.96 7.07
N ASP A 311 4.67 16.62 6.78
CA ASP A 311 4.31 17.95 7.27
C ASP A 311 3.63 17.92 8.65
N GLY A 312 3.51 16.73 9.27
CA GLY A 312 2.82 16.53 10.55
C GLY A 312 1.31 16.42 10.46
N THR A 313 0.71 16.63 9.28
CA THR A 313 -0.74 16.52 9.11
C THR A 313 -1.19 15.06 9.08
N LEU A 314 -2.43 14.83 9.51
CA LEU A 314 -3.05 13.50 9.45
C LEU A 314 -3.39 13.17 7.99
N ALA A 315 -3.03 11.97 7.55
CA ALA A 315 -3.49 11.43 6.29
C ALA A 315 -4.55 10.35 6.53
N GLY A 316 -5.23 9.95 5.45
CA GLY A 316 -6.38 9.07 5.47
C GLY A 316 -6.25 7.89 6.44
N TYR A 317 -7.34 7.62 7.11
CA TYR A 317 -7.53 6.48 7.99
C TYR A 317 -8.83 5.79 7.59
N ARG A 318 -8.84 4.46 7.48
CA ARG A 318 -10.01 3.70 7.01
C ARG A 318 -11.28 4.05 7.80
N TRP A 319 -11.11 4.34 9.08
CA TRP A 319 -12.19 4.57 10.04
C TRP A 319 -12.44 6.05 10.38
N GLY A 320 -11.92 6.97 9.55
CA GLY A 320 -12.08 8.42 9.71
C GLY A 320 -10.94 9.11 10.45
N LEU A 321 -10.67 10.35 10.05
CA LEU A 321 -9.55 11.14 10.62
C LEU A 321 -9.78 11.52 12.07
N GLU A 322 -11.02 11.75 12.47
CA GLU A 322 -11.38 12.09 13.85
C GLU A 322 -10.98 10.97 14.84
N ARG A 323 -11.27 9.71 14.48
CA ARG A 323 -10.85 8.54 15.29
C ARG A 323 -9.34 8.40 15.35
N LYS A 324 -8.67 8.68 14.24
CA LYS A 324 -7.19 8.67 14.21
C LYS A 324 -6.62 9.70 15.16
N GLN A 325 -7.16 10.89 15.15
CA GLN A 325 -6.74 11.99 16.03
C GLN A 325 -6.96 11.62 17.51
N LYS A 326 -8.16 11.16 17.87
CA LYS A 326 -8.49 10.72 19.24
C LYS A 326 -7.57 9.60 19.74
N LEU A 327 -7.21 8.65 18.88
CA LEU A 327 -6.25 7.59 19.22
C LEU A 327 -4.86 8.15 19.54
N LEU A 328 -4.36 9.07 18.72
CA LEU A 328 -3.05 9.69 18.92
C LEU A 328 -3.02 10.54 20.19
N GLU A 329 -4.05 11.32 20.44
CA GLU A 329 -4.19 12.15 21.66
C GLU A 329 -4.17 11.29 22.93
N ARG A 330 -4.88 10.17 22.96
CA ARG A 330 -4.87 9.23 24.08
C ARG A 330 -3.50 8.58 24.31
N GLU A 331 -2.85 8.23 23.23
CA GLU A 331 -1.52 7.64 23.32
C GLU A 331 -0.48 8.63 23.85
N ALA A 332 -0.63 9.91 23.50
CA ALA A 332 0.24 10.99 24.00
C ALA A 332 0.04 11.30 25.49
N THR A 333 -1.21 11.17 25.99
CA THR A 333 -1.53 11.49 27.40
C THR A 333 -1.11 10.37 28.37
N SER A 334 -0.87 9.16 27.85
CA SER A 334 -0.56 7.98 28.67
C SER A 334 0.89 7.51 28.50
N ALA A 335 1.73 8.27 27.84
CA ALA A 335 3.17 8.09 27.70
C ALA A 335 3.92 8.99 28.67
#